data_016ae9e48e7dd8b6c50da97a10d00fd7
#
_entry.id   016ae9e48e7dd8b6c50da97a10d00fd7
#
_cell.length_a   1.000
_cell.length_b   1.000
_cell.length_c   1.000
_cell.angle_alpha   90.00
_cell.angle_beta   90.00
_cell.angle_gamma   90.00
#
_symmetry.space_group_name_H-M   'P 1'
#
loop_
_entity.id
_entity.type
_entity.pdbx_description
1 polymer ?
#
loop_
_entity_poly.entity_id
_entity_poly.type
_entity_poly.pdbx_seq_one_letter_code
_entity_poly.pdbx_strand_id
1 'polypeptide(L)'
;MTNYSMKAAEPFWNGVDAFHKHIVRLNDNGGSGWYGIIPDSSSATSGVSTFLAVQVFVNQTNTKSIGELMSPLISDLENATGVAPLHGIVAFPSMSSMYLAMFSGNDSTGLQTRLASRLVSRSFFESGNSTQLTKGLEGLSFGPGEAVVGVVTGGQVTRNRDIKSGLNPAWRDTIVHVIIVRFMSADMTFEEQEAVASNITEHDVPMLRSLEPGKMGAYGNEADADETDFQESFWGENYPRLRGIKRWRDPGDLFIVRKGVGSESWDDNGLCRVS
;
A
#
# COMPACT_ATOMS: atom_id res chain seq x y z
N MET A 1 9.05 -2.06 -16.08
CA MET A 1 7.89 -1.16 -15.95
C MET A 1 6.80 -1.66 -16.87
N THR A 2 5.58 -1.66 -16.42
CA THR A 2 4.40 -2.07 -17.20
C THR A 2 3.29 -1.09 -16.90
N ASN A 3 2.62 -0.57 -17.92
CA ASN A 3 1.45 0.29 -17.73
C ASN A 3 0.39 0.07 -18.80
N TYR A 4 -0.84 0.44 -18.49
CA TYR A 4 -1.94 0.58 -19.43
C TYR A 4 -2.93 1.63 -18.93
N SER A 5 -3.68 2.23 -19.86
CA SER A 5 -4.73 3.19 -19.54
C SER A 5 -5.93 2.94 -20.43
N MET A 6 -7.14 3.07 -19.89
CA MET A 6 -8.37 2.84 -20.67
C MET A 6 -9.58 3.56 -20.08
N LYS A 7 -10.57 3.82 -20.94
CA LYS A 7 -11.83 4.47 -20.57
C LYS A 7 -12.87 3.49 -20.01
N ALA A 8 -12.81 2.23 -20.41
CA ALA A 8 -13.76 1.21 -19.97
C ALA A 8 -13.38 0.68 -18.59
N ALA A 9 -14.30 0.73 -17.62
CA ALA A 9 -14.05 0.34 -16.24
C ALA A 9 -13.81 -1.17 -16.09
N GLU A 10 -14.69 -2.02 -16.62
CA GLU A 10 -14.59 -3.47 -16.45
C GLU A 10 -13.28 -4.07 -16.99
N PRO A 11 -12.87 -3.84 -18.25
CA PRO A 11 -11.58 -4.33 -18.73
C PRO A 11 -10.39 -3.75 -17.95
N PHE A 12 -10.48 -2.52 -17.45
CA PHE A 12 -9.44 -1.93 -16.62
C PHE A 12 -9.22 -2.76 -15.36
N TRP A 13 -10.28 -3.05 -14.61
CA TRP A 13 -10.21 -3.82 -13.37
C TRP A 13 -9.87 -5.29 -13.61
N ASN A 14 -10.26 -5.87 -14.75
CA ASN A 14 -9.80 -7.19 -15.16
C ASN A 14 -8.27 -7.24 -15.33
N GLY A 15 -7.66 -6.18 -15.86
CA GLY A 15 -6.21 -6.05 -15.93
C GLY A 15 -5.54 -5.93 -14.54
N VAL A 16 -6.13 -5.16 -13.63
CA VAL A 16 -5.66 -5.09 -12.23
C VAL A 16 -5.70 -6.46 -11.56
N ASP A 17 -6.78 -7.21 -11.75
CA ASP A 17 -6.92 -8.58 -11.23
C ASP A 17 -5.88 -9.55 -11.83
N ALA A 18 -5.65 -9.45 -13.13
CA ALA A 18 -4.60 -10.23 -13.79
C ALA A 18 -3.21 -9.93 -13.18
N PHE A 19 -2.89 -8.66 -12.90
CA PHE A 19 -1.65 -8.31 -12.21
C PHE A 19 -1.57 -8.91 -10.81
N HIS A 20 -2.63 -8.76 -10.02
CA HIS A 20 -2.67 -9.29 -8.64
C HIS A 20 -2.43 -10.80 -8.58
N LYS A 21 -2.92 -11.57 -9.54
CA LYS A 21 -2.70 -13.03 -9.65
C LYS A 21 -1.23 -13.41 -9.87
N HIS A 22 -0.42 -12.50 -10.42
CA HIS A 22 1.00 -12.75 -10.68
C HIS A 22 1.94 -12.35 -9.54
N ILE A 23 1.47 -11.61 -8.52
CA ILE A 23 2.32 -11.03 -7.47
C ILE A 23 3.16 -12.10 -6.76
N VAL A 24 2.55 -13.23 -6.34
CA VAL A 24 3.26 -14.31 -5.64
C VAL A 24 4.37 -14.87 -6.53
N ARG A 25 4.05 -15.20 -7.78
CA ARG A 25 5.02 -15.76 -8.73
C ARG A 25 6.18 -14.82 -8.99
N LEU A 26 5.93 -13.53 -9.16
CA LEU A 26 6.98 -12.54 -9.38
C LEU A 26 7.85 -12.39 -8.14
N ASN A 27 7.26 -12.33 -6.96
CA ASN A 27 7.98 -12.21 -5.69
C ASN A 27 8.84 -13.45 -5.40
N ASP A 28 8.38 -14.66 -5.70
CA ASP A 28 9.14 -15.90 -5.57
C ASP A 28 10.40 -15.93 -6.44
N ASN A 29 10.35 -15.23 -7.56
CA ASN A 29 11.51 -15.06 -8.46
C ASN A 29 12.36 -13.82 -8.14
N GLY A 30 12.20 -13.25 -6.94
CA GLY A 30 12.99 -12.13 -6.45
C GLY A 30 12.48 -10.75 -6.88
N GLY A 31 11.28 -10.69 -7.46
CA GLY A 31 10.63 -9.42 -7.81
C GLY A 31 10.08 -8.70 -6.57
N SER A 32 10.37 -7.43 -6.47
CA SER A 32 9.78 -6.48 -5.53
C SER A 32 9.51 -5.17 -6.25
N GLY A 33 8.77 -4.24 -5.65
CA GLY A 33 8.50 -2.98 -6.30
C GLY A 33 7.19 -2.38 -5.87
N TRP A 34 6.55 -1.66 -6.77
CA TRP A 34 5.27 -1.01 -6.47
C TRP A 34 4.39 -0.94 -7.71
N TYR A 35 3.11 -0.76 -7.48
CA TYR A 35 2.14 -0.45 -8.53
C TYR A 35 1.20 0.66 -8.07
N GLY A 36 0.68 1.40 -9.04
CA GLY A 36 -0.32 2.44 -8.85
C GLY A 36 -1.57 2.14 -9.67
N ILE A 37 -2.73 2.32 -9.04
CA ILE A 37 -4.04 2.28 -9.68
C ILE A 37 -4.60 3.68 -9.54
N ILE A 38 -4.85 4.35 -10.64
CA ILE A 38 -5.45 5.67 -10.70
C ILE A 38 -6.78 5.52 -11.44
N PRO A 39 -7.88 5.28 -10.71
CA PRO A 39 -9.18 5.12 -11.31
C PRO A 39 -9.66 6.42 -11.95
N ASP A 40 -10.54 6.30 -12.93
CA ASP A 40 -11.25 7.46 -13.44
C ASP A 40 -12.13 8.04 -12.33
N SER A 41 -11.98 9.33 -12.08
CA SER A 41 -12.94 10.06 -11.26
C SER A 41 -14.00 10.64 -12.18
N SER A 42 -15.27 10.39 -11.88
CA SER A 42 -16.42 10.84 -12.69
C SER A 42 -16.46 12.35 -12.95
N SER A 43 -15.62 13.12 -12.27
CA SER A 43 -15.39 14.56 -12.47
C SER A 43 -14.15 14.88 -13.31
N ALA A 44 -13.34 13.89 -13.68
CA ALA A 44 -12.14 14.13 -14.49
C ALA A 44 -12.49 14.31 -15.97
N THR A 45 -11.87 15.30 -16.57
CA THR A 45 -12.09 15.63 -17.99
C THR A 45 -11.60 14.56 -18.96
N SER A 46 -10.81 13.57 -18.48
CA SER A 46 -10.22 12.52 -19.32
C SER A 46 -11.05 11.24 -19.42
N GLY A 47 -11.78 10.88 -18.39
CA GLY A 47 -12.51 9.60 -18.33
C GLY A 47 -11.62 8.38 -18.51
N VAL A 48 -10.36 8.42 -18.02
CA VAL A 48 -9.35 7.38 -18.26
C VAL A 48 -8.77 6.89 -16.95
N SER A 49 -8.94 5.60 -16.67
CA SER A 49 -8.21 4.90 -15.59
C SER A 49 -6.82 4.50 -16.04
N THR A 50 -5.84 4.61 -15.15
CA THR A 50 -4.44 4.26 -15.42
C THR A 50 -3.90 3.26 -14.41
N PHE A 51 -3.23 2.23 -14.90
CA PHE A 51 -2.46 1.29 -14.12
C PHE A 51 -0.97 1.41 -14.48
N LEU A 52 -0.13 1.40 -13.48
CA LEU A 52 1.32 1.45 -13.61
C LEU A 52 1.96 0.51 -12.61
N ALA A 53 2.92 -0.32 -13.05
CA ALA A 53 3.70 -1.18 -12.17
C ALA A 53 5.19 -1.11 -12.47
N VAL A 54 5.99 -1.10 -11.42
CA VAL A 54 7.45 -1.21 -11.47
C VAL A 54 7.85 -2.45 -10.68
N GLN A 55 8.54 -3.38 -11.32
CA GLN A 55 9.11 -4.56 -10.69
C GLN A 55 10.63 -4.49 -10.76
N VAL A 56 11.28 -4.67 -9.63
CA VAL A 56 12.73 -4.61 -9.48
C VAL A 56 13.26 -6.00 -9.09
N PHE A 57 14.21 -6.51 -9.84
CA PHE A 57 14.86 -7.79 -9.61
C PHE A 57 16.33 -7.54 -9.28
N VAL A 58 16.64 -7.51 -7.99
CA VAL A 58 18.01 -7.23 -7.50
C VAL A 58 18.94 -8.39 -7.83
N ASN A 59 20.16 -8.08 -8.27
CA ASN A 59 21.17 -9.05 -8.72
C ASN A 59 20.77 -9.89 -9.95
N GLN A 60 19.77 -9.47 -10.70
CA GLN A 60 19.34 -10.06 -11.96
C GLN A 60 19.76 -9.15 -13.10
N THR A 61 20.80 -9.54 -13.84
CA THR A 61 21.34 -8.72 -14.94
C THR A 61 20.94 -9.23 -16.33
N ASN A 62 20.36 -10.42 -16.41
CA ASN A 62 19.91 -11.00 -17.68
C ASN A 62 18.49 -10.54 -18.02
N THR A 63 18.38 -9.49 -18.83
CA THR A 63 17.09 -8.93 -19.26
C THR A 63 16.25 -9.91 -20.07
N LYS A 64 16.84 -10.89 -20.78
CA LYS A 64 16.11 -11.92 -21.49
C LYS A 64 15.36 -12.84 -20.53
N SER A 65 16.03 -13.32 -19.49
CA SER A 65 15.39 -14.19 -18.47
C SER A 65 14.27 -13.45 -17.74
N ILE A 66 14.44 -12.15 -17.45
CA ILE A 66 13.39 -11.33 -16.88
C ILE A 66 12.22 -11.16 -17.87
N GLY A 67 12.50 -10.99 -19.17
CA GLY A 67 11.47 -10.96 -20.20
C GLY A 67 10.66 -12.25 -20.26
N GLU A 68 11.31 -13.39 -20.22
CA GLU A 68 10.65 -14.71 -20.16
C GLU A 68 9.79 -14.85 -18.88
N LEU A 69 10.29 -14.38 -17.74
CA LEU A 69 9.54 -14.37 -16.48
C LEU A 69 8.32 -13.44 -16.54
N MET A 70 8.41 -12.28 -17.19
CA MET A 70 7.32 -11.31 -17.29
C MET A 70 6.30 -11.66 -18.36
N SER A 71 6.66 -12.46 -19.37
CA SER A 71 5.80 -12.78 -20.52
C SER A 71 4.41 -13.28 -20.16
N PRO A 72 4.19 -14.21 -19.19
CA PRO A 72 2.84 -14.63 -18.82
C PRO A 72 1.98 -13.47 -18.27
N LEU A 73 2.56 -12.58 -17.45
CA LEU A 73 1.83 -11.40 -16.95
C LEU A 73 1.42 -10.49 -18.11
N ILE A 74 2.33 -10.22 -19.06
CA ILE A 74 2.02 -9.34 -20.19
C ILE A 74 0.90 -9.94 -21.06
N SER A 75 0.95 -11.26 -21.33
CA SER A 75 -0.11 -11.93 -22.07
C SER A 75 -1.46 -11.90 -21.35
N ASP A 76 -1.46 -12.13 -20.03
CA ASP A 76 -2.68 -12.12 -19.24
C ASP A 76 -3.28 -10.70 -19.12
N LEU A 77 -2.46 -9.67 -19.03
CA LEU A 77 -2.90 -8.27 -19.10
C LEU A 77 -3.55 -7.95 -20.45
N GLU A 78 -2.90 -8.32 -21.55
CA GLU A 78 -3.45 -8.11 -22.90
C GLU A 78 -4.78 -8.87 -23.09
N ASN A 79 -4.85 -10.11 -22.66
CA ASN A 79 -6.08 -10.91 -22.72
C ASN A 79 -7.21 -10.33 -21.87
N ALA A 80 -6.89 -9.84 -20.67
CA ALA A 80 -7.87 -9.29 -19.73
C ALA A 80 -8.41 -7.93 -20.16
N THR A 81 -7.54 -7.10 -20.76
CA THR A 81 -7.87 -5.70 -21.10
C THR A 81 -8.26 -5.51 -22.57
N GLY A 82 -7.86 -6.45 -23.45
CA GLY A 82 -7.96 -6.28 -24.91
C GLY A 82 -6.96 -5.25 -25.48
N VAL A 83 -6.01 -4.77 -24.66
CA VAL A 83 -5.01 -3.78 -25.03
C VAL A 83 -3.62 -4.27 -24.65
N ALA A 84 -2.68 -4.24 -25.61
CA ALA A 84 -1.29 -4.55 -25.31
C ALA A 84 -0.70 -3.52 -24.32
N PRO A 85 -0.24 -3.95 -23.12
CA PRO A 85 0.33 -3.03 -22.15
C PRO A 85 1.67 -2.47 -22.67
N LEU A 86 1.89 -1.18 -22.47
CA LEU A 86 3.22 -0.63 -22.69
C LEU A 86 4.17 -1.16 -21.61
N HIS A 87 5.25 -1.80 -22.02
CA HIS A 87 6.21 -2.37 -21.08
C HIS A 87 7.65 -2.25 -21.58
N GLY A 88 8.58 -2.30 -20.64
CA GLY A 88 10.01 -2.28 -20.94
C GLY A 88 10.82 -2.85 -19.78
N ILE A 89 11.99 -3.41 -20.11
CA ILE A 89 12.95 -3.95 -19.17
C ILE A 89 14.25 -3.19 -19.35
N VAL A 90 14.75 -2.61 -18.25
CA VAL A 90 15.99 -1.83 -18.25
C VAL A 90 16.92 -2.42 -17.17
N ALA A 91 18.16 -2.67 -17.54
CA ALA A 91 19.20 -3.05 -16.60
C ALA A 91 19.94 -1.80 -16.10
N PHE A 92 20.08 -1.69 -14.79
CA PHE A 92 20.84 -0.64 -14.13
C PHE A 92 22.07 -1.24 -13.43
N PRO A 93 23.23 -0.59 -13.45
CA PRO A 93 24.43 -1.08 -12.79
C PRO A 93 24.35 -1.04 -11.26
N SER A 94 23.43 -0.26 -10.69
CA SER A 94 23.19 -0.14 -9.24
C SER A 94 21.80 0.37 -8.92
N MET A 95 21.36 0.16 -7.67
CA MET A 95 20.12 0.75 -7.15
C MET A 95 20.15 2.29 -7.20
N SER A 96 21.30 2.89 -6.92
CA SER A 96 21.46 4.35 -6.99
C SER A 96 21.22 4.88 -8.40
N SER A 97 21.79 4.23 -9.44
CA SER A 97 21.56 4.66 -10.83
C SER A 97 20.11 4.46 -11.26
N MET A 98 19.45 3.41 -10.81
CA MET A 98 18.03 3.19 -11.04
C MET A 98 17.19 4.31 -10.36
N TYR A 99 17.46 4.59 -9.10
CA TYR A 99 16.74 5.63 -8.35
C TYR A 99 16.87 6.99 -9.03
N LEU A 100 18.08 7.40 -9.37
CA LEU A 100 18.33 8.66 -10.06
C LEU A 100 17.64 8.75 -11.42
N ALA A 101 17.53 7.65 -12.17
CA ALA A 101 16.86 7.62 -13.45
C ALA A 101 15.33 7.69 -13.34
N MET A 102 14.76 7.10 -12.30
CA MET A 102 13.31 6.98 -12.13
C MET A 102 12.69 8.09 -11.29
N PHE A 103 13.42 8.63 -10.32
CA PHE A 103 12.90 9.55 -9.30
C PHE A 103 13.68 10.88 -9.26
N SER A 104 14.65 11.11 -10.17
CA SER A 104 15.41 12.35 -10.16
C SER A 104 14.53 13.55 -10.50
N GLY A 105 14.35 14.42 -9.52
CA GLY A 105 13.97 15.80 -9.73
C GLY A 105 12.61 16.27 -9.24
N ASN A 106 11.71 15.42 -8.76
CA ASN A 106 10.40 15.87 -8.31
C ASN A 106 9.82 15.04 -7.15
N ASP A 107 10.59 14.85 -6.09
CA ASP A 107 9.98 14.43 -4.82
C ASP A 107 9.23 15.64 -4.23
N SER A 108 8.00 15.85 -4.68
CA SER A 108 7.13 16.84 -4.04
C SER A 108 6.74 16.30 -2.66
N THR A 109 7.27 16.94 -1.64
CA THR A 109 6.87 16.71 -0.24
C THR A 109 5.79 17.72 0.15
N GLY A 110 4.99 17.38 1.17
CA GLY A 110 4.00 18.31 1.71
C GLY A 110 2.67 18.32 0.95
N LEU A 111 2.37 17.26 0.20
CA LEU A 111 1.02 17.08 -0.34
C LEU A 111 0.05 16.84 0.82
N GLN A 112 -1.08 17.54 0.79
CA GLN A 112 -2.15 17.31 1.76
C GLN A 112 -2.89 16.02 1.35
N THR A 113 -2.60 14.93 2.05
CA THR A 113 -3.22 13.63 1.82
C THR A 113 -3.68 13.01 3.13
N ARG A 114 -4.72 12.18 3.04
CA ARG A 114 -5.09 11.20 4.05
C ARG A 114 -4.91 9.81 3.46
N LEU A 115 -4.50 8.88 4.30
CA LEU A 115 -4.14 7.54 3.86
C LEU A 115 -4.92 6.48 4.65
N ALA A 116 -5.30 5.41 3.96
CA ALA A 116 -5.69 4.15 4.59
C ALA A 116 -4.73 3.07 4.11
N SER A 117 -4.28 2.18 4.98
CA SER A 117 -3.44 1.07 4.51
C SER A 117 -3.63 -0.21 5.28
N ARG A 118 -3.27 -1.33 4.62
CA ARG A 118 -3.18 -2.66 5.25
C ARG A 118 -2.09 -3.50 4.63
N LEU A 119 -1.53 -4.34 5.49
CA LEU A 119 -0.53 -5.34 5.15
C LEU A 119 -1.25 -6.62 4.73
N VAL A 120 -1.37 -6.89 3.44
CA VAL A 120 -2.05 -8.08 2.92
C VAL A 120 -1.08 -9.25 2.89
N SER A 121 -1.50 -10.38 3.48
CA SER A 121 -0.63 -11.53 3.66
C SER A 121 -0.37 -12.28 2.36
N ARG A 122 0.75 -13.01 2.31
CA ARG A 122 1.05 -13.94 1.23
C ARG A 122 -0.02 -15.04 1.12
N SER A 123 -0.49 -15.57 2.25
CA SER A 123 -1.49 -16.62 2.28
C SER A 123 -2.83 -16.20 1.66
N PHE A 124 -3.18 -14.93 1.73
CA PHE A 124 -4.35 -14.38 1.05
C PHE A 124 -4.28 -14.59 -0.46
N PHE A 125 -3.16 -14.24 -1.07
CA PHE A 125 -2.95 -14.41 -2.52
C PHE A 125 -2.81 -15.89 -2.91
N GLU A 126 -2.10 -16.70 -2.14
CA GLU A 126 -1.94 -18.14 -2.37
C GLU A 126 -3.26 -18.92 -2.31
N SER A 127 -4.21 -18.44 -1.52
CA SER A 127 -5.57 -18.99 -1.43
C SER A 127 -6.48 -18.58 -2.60
N GLY A 128 -5.97 -17.85 -3.58
CA GLY A 128 -6.74 -17.41 -4.75
C GLY A 128 -7.66 -16.22 -4.50
N ASN A 129 -7.46 -15.50 -3.40
CA ASN A 129 -8.33 -14.39 -2.98
C ASN A 129 -7.97 -13.04 -3.64
N SER A 130 -6.98 -12.99 -4.54
CA SER A 130 -6.55 -11.72 -5.20
C SER A 130 -7.70 -10.95 -5.85
N THR A 131 -8.66 -11.66 -6.42
CA THR A 131 -9.87 -11.06 -7.00
C THR A 131 -10.75 -10.35 -5.97
N GLN A 132 -10.73 -10.76 -4.69
CA GLN A 132 -11.47 -10.07 -3.64
C GLN A 132 -10.86 -8.69 -3.36
N LEU A 133 -9.52 -8.59 -3.33
CA LEU A 133 -8.83 -7.30 -3.22
C LEU A 133 -9.21 -6.38 -4.39
N THR A 134 -9.11 -6.88 -5.62
CA THR A 134 -9.46 -6.09 -6.81
C THR A 134 -10.89 -5.57 -6.75
N LYS A 135 -11.86 -6.43 -6.41
CA LYS A 135 -13.28 -6.04 -6.30
C LYS A 135 -13.54 -5.07 -5.15
N GLY A 136 -12.84 -5.24 -4.02
CA GLY A 136 -12.92 -4.29 -2.92
C GLY A 136 -12.46 -2.90 -3.36
N LEU A 137 -11.33 -2.81 -4.06
CA LEU A 137 -10.81 -1.55 -4.59
C LEU A 137 -11.71 -0.95 -5.69
N GLU A 138 -12.26 -1.76 -6.59
CA GLU A 138 -13.21 -1.35 -7.62
C GLU A 138 -14.48 -0.74 -7.02
N GLY A 139 -14.93 -1.27 -5.88
CA GLY A 139 -16.13 -0.79 -5.17
C GLY A 139 -15.96 0.55 -4.46
N LEU A 140 -14.73 1.08 -4.36
CA LEU A 140 -14.48 2.39 -3.76
C LEU A 140 -14.71 3.51 -4.77
N SER A 141 -15.21 4.64 -4.26
CA SER A 141 -15.30 5.88 -5.06
C SER A 141 -14.00 6.66 -4.93
N PHE A 142 -13.47 7.15 -6.05
CA PHE A 142 -12.24 7.95 -6.09
C PHE A 142 -12.52 9.34 -6.67
N GLY A 143 -11.95 10.35 -6.03
CA GLY A 143 -11.92 11.73 -6.52
C GLY A 143 -10.72 12.00 -7.45
N PRO A 144 -10.62 13.20 -8.02
CA PRO A 144 -9.51 13.60 -8.87
C PRO A 144 -8.15 13.51 -8.14
N GLY A 145 -7.19 12.80 -8.74
CA GLY A 145 -5.85 12.63 -8.19
C GLY A 145 -5.73 11.57 -7.09
N GLU A 146 -6.83 10.97 -6.64
CA GLU A 146 -6.81 9.86 -5.69
C GLU A 146 -6.35 8.57 -6.34
N ALA A 147 -5.74 7.70 -5.56
CA ALA A 147 -5.11 6.50 -6.09
C ALA A 147 -5.03 5.38 -5.08
N VAL A 148 -4.76 4.18 -5.57
CA VAL A 148 -4.26 3.08 -4.76
C VAL A 148 -2.81 2.82 -5.11
N VAL A 149 -1.97 2.66 -4.09
CA VAL A 149 -0.58 2.24 -4.24
C VAL A 149 -0.41 0.88 -3.57
N GLY A 150 0.16 -0.06 -4.29
CA GLY A 150 0.54 -1.35 -3.71
C GLY A 150 2.06 -1.49 -3.71
N VAL A 151 2.66 -1.69 -2.54
CA VAL A 151 4.10 -1.96 -2.40
C VAL A 151 4.30 -3.47 -2.23
N VAL A 152 4.92 -4.10 -3.24
CA VAL A 152 5.23 -5.54 -3.20
C VAL A 152 6.45 -5.76 -2.32
N THR A 153 6.24 -6.45 -1.21
CA THR A 153 7.24 -6.75 -0.19
C THR A 153 7.56 -8.26 -0.15
N GLY A 154 8.03 -8.76 0.97
CA GLY A 154 8.37 -10.18 1.15
C GLY A 154 9.88 -10.43 1.15
N GLY A 155 10.30 -11.58 0.62
CA GLY A 155 11.72 -11.91 0.54
C GLY A 155 12.43 -11.91 1.91
N GLN A 156 13.35 -10.98 2.15
CA GLN A 156 14.14 -10.94 3.38
C GLN A 156 13.29 -10.60 4.62
N VAL A 157 12.23 -9.81 4.49
CA VAL A 157 11.31 -9.49 5.60
C VAL A 157 10.70 -10.78 6.16
N THR A 158 10.25 -11.67 5.28
CA THR A 158 9.70 -12.98 5.64
C THR A 158 10.77 -13.92 6.24
N ARG A 159 11.97 -13.95 5.66
CA ARG A 159 13.10 -14.77 6.18
C ARG A 159 13.53 -14.36 7.58
N ASN A 160 13.36 -13.09 7.94
CA ASN A 160 13.70 -12.55 9.24
C ASN A 160 12.59 -12.74 10.30
N ARG A 161 11.64 -13.66 10.10
CA ARG A 161 10.51 -13.87 11.02
C ARG A 161 10.93 -14.21 12.45
N ASP A 162 12.05 -14.87 12.64
CA ASP A 162 12.56 -15.26 13.94
C ASP A 162 13.32 -14.13 14.67
N ILE A 163 13.58 -13.02 13.98
CA ILE A 163 14.26 -11.86 14.58
C ILE A 163 13.26 -11.08 15.42
N LYS A 164 13.45 -11.09 16.73
CA LYS A 164 12.65 -10.31 17.68
C LYS A 164 12.95 -8.82 17.52
N SER A 165 11.94 -8.04 17.16
CA SER A 165 12.04 -6.60 16.97
C SER A 165 10.78 -5.90 17.47
N GLY A 166 10.68 -4.57 17.32
CA GLY A 166 9.44 -3.83 17.55
C GLY A 166 8.52 -3.76 16.33
N LEU A 167 8.95 -4.35 15.21
CA LEU A 167 8.15 -4.38 13.99
C LEU A 167 6.86 -5.16 14.20
N ASN A 168 5.74 -4.66 13.68
CA ASN A 168 4.48 -5.42 13.67
C ASN A 168 4.71 -6.78 13.00
N PRO A 169 4.36 -7.89 13.68
CA PRO A 169 4.56 -9.24 13.16
C PRO A 169 3.91 -9.48 11.78
N ALA A 170 2.82 -8.79 11.47
CA ALA A 170 2.14 -8.88 10.18
C ALA A 170 3.08 -8.64 8.98
N TRP A 171 4.12 -7.81 9.12
CA TRP A 171 5.13 -7.63 8.08
C TRP A 171 5.83 -8.90 7.64
N ARG A 172 5.92 -9.89 8.54
CA ARG A 172 6.62 -11.17 8.27
C ARG A 172 5.88 -12.06 7.27
N ASP A 173 4.58 -11.87 7.17
CA ASP A 173 3.72 -12.64 6.28
C ASP A 173 3.17 -11.79 5.11
N THR A 174 3.46 -10.49 5.11
CA THR A 174 3.00 -9.55 4.09
C THR A 174 3.68 -9.81 2.75
N ILE A 175 2.89 -9.76 1.68
CA ILE A 175 3.39 -9.71 0.31
C ILE A 175 3.06 -8.40 -0.39
N VAL A 176 1.97 -7.74 -0.01
CA VAL A 176 1.59 -6.42 -0.50
C VAL A 176 1.18 -5.52 0.65
N HIS A 177 1.76 -4.34 0.71
CA HIS A 177 1.25 -3.23 1.49
C HIS A 177 0.36 -2.40 0.57
N VAL A 178 -0.95 -2.41 0.81
CA VAL A 178 -1.94 -1.67 0.03
C VAL A 178 -2.23 -0.34 0.72
N ILE A 179 -2.15 0.75 -0.02
CA ILE A 179 -2.35 2.12 0.46
C ILE A 179 -3.41 2.79 -0.42
N ILE A 180 -4.47 3.28 0.18
CA ILE A 180 -5.46 4.14 -0.46
C ILE A 180 -5.06 5.58 -0.16
N VAL A 181 -4.93 6.40 -1.20
CA VAL A 181 -4.50 7.79 -1.11
C VAL A 181 -5.69 8.68 -1.42
N ARG A 182 -6.11 9.48 -0.43
CA ARG A 182 -7.15 10.50 -0.55
C ARG A 182 -6.50 11.87 -0.57
N PHE A 183 -6.82 12.67 -1.59
CA PHE A 183 -6.30 14.02 -1.72
C PHE A 183 -7.19 15.02 -0.98
N MET A 184 -6.53 15.98 -0.32
CA MET A 184 -7.18 17.17 0.20
C MET A 184 -6.63 18.38 -0.55
N SER A 185 -7.49 19.18 -1.16
CA SER A 185 -7.05 20.42 -1.77
C SER A 185 -6.88 21.52 -0.72
N ALA A 186 -6.00 22.48 -1.01
CA ALA A 186 -5.67 23.54 -0.06
C ALA A 186 -6.83 24.51 0.27
N ASP A 187 -7.88 24.49 -0.56
CA ASP A 187 -9.08 25.31 -0.43
C ASP A 187 -10.26 24.58 0.23
N MET A 188 -10.09 23.31 0.60
CA MET A 188 -11.10 22.57 1.37
C MET A 188 -11.35 23.23 2.72
N THR A 189 -12.65 23.36 3.05
CA THR A 189 -13.08 23.74 4.39
C THR A 189 -12.72 22.65 5.41
N PHE A 190 -12.74 23.01 6.69
CA PHE A 190 -12.53 22.01 7.76
C PHE A 190 -13.55 20.87 7.69
N GLU A 191 -14.82 21.17 7.42
CA GLU A 191 -15.88 20.18 7.30
C GLU A 191 -15.62 19.20 6.14
N GLU A 192 -15.14 19.68 5.00
CA GLU A 192 -14.76 18.82 3.86
C GLU A 192 -13.55 17.93 4.20
N GLN A 193 -12.56 18.45 4.93
CA GLN A 193 -11.41 17.65 5.38
C GLN A 193 -11.85 16.56 6.38
N GLU A 194 -12.75 16.87 7.31
CA GLU A 194 -13.34 15.89 8.24
C GLU A 194 -14.14 14.82 7.49
N ALA A 195 -14.86 15.20 6.43
CA ALA A 195 -15.60 14.24 5.61
C ALA A 195 -14.64 13.26 4.90
N VAL A 196 -13.49 13.72 4.41
CA VAL A 196 -12.46 12.83 3.87
C VAL A 196 -11.90 11.90 4.94
N ALA A 197 -11.61 12.39 6.14
CA ALA A 197 -11.12 11.59 7.25
C ALA A 197 -12.14 10.51 7.65
N SER A 198 -13.41 10.90 7.83
CA SER A 198 -14.49 9.96 8.16
C SER A 198 -14.69 8.89 7.09
N ASN A 199 -14.61 9.26 5.80
CA ASN A 199 -14.72 8.30 4.71
C ASN A 199 -13.59 7.23 4.77
N ILE A 200 -12.38 7.63 5.12
CA ILE A 200 -11.27 6.69 5.30
C ILE A 200 -11.57 5.73 6.45
N THR A 201 -11.91 6.26 7.63
CA THR A 201 -12.11 5.46 8.84
C THR A 201 -13.35 4.56 8.75
N GLU A 202 -14.42 5.03 8.09
CA GLU A 202 -15.71 4.35 8.07
C GLU A 202 -15.91 3.45 6.83
N HIS A 203 -15.16 3.68 5.75
CA HIS A 203 -15.33 2.94 4.49
C HIS A 203 -14.05 2.27 4.00
N ASP A 204 -12.95 3.03 3.79
CA ASP A 204 -11.73 2.48 3.20
C ASP A 204 -11.05 1.45 4.12
N VAL A 205 -10.89 1.80 5.39
CA VAL A 205 -10.28 0.92 6.40
C VAL A 205 -11.11 -0.35 6.62
N PRO A 206 -12.44 -0.29 6.83
CA PRO A 206 -13.28 -1.48 6.94
C PRO A 206 -13.25 -2.38 5.71
N MET A 207 -13.23 -1.80 4.50
CA MET A 207 -13.09 -2.58 3.27
C MET A 207 -11.79 -3.38 3.28
N LEU A 208 -10.65 -2.73 3.55
CA LEU A 208 -9.36 -3.42 3.62
C LEU A 208 -9.33 -4.47 4.74
N ARG A 209 -9.89 -4.18 5.92
CA ARG A 209 -9.98 -5.14 7.04
C ARG A 209 -10.82 -6.38 6.70
N SER A 210 -11.83 -6.22 5.86
CA SER A 210 -12.71 -7.32 5.47
C SER A 210 -12.01 -8.42 4.65
N LEU A 211 -10.87 -8.11 4.05
CA LEU A 211 -10.09 -9.07 3.25
C LEU A 211 -9.49 -10.20 4.11
N GLU A 212 -8.98 -9.87 5.29
CA GLU A 212 -8.38 -10.84 6.22
C GLU A 212 -8.75 -10.50 7.68
N PRO A 213 -9.98 -10.80 8.13
CA PRO A 213 -10.43 -10.44 9.47
C PRO A 213 -9.49 -10.96 10.58
N GLY A 214 -9.04 -10.07 11.46
CA GLY A 214 -8.22 -10.38 12.63
C GLY A 214 -6.74 -10.72 12.33
N LYS A 215 -6.26 -10.52 11.09
CA LYS A 215 -4.87 -10.84 10.72
C LYS A 215 -4.07 -9.65 10.20
N MET A 216 -4.71 -8.60 9.74
CA MET A 216 -4.05 -7.52 9.02
C MET A 216 -3.49 -6.45 9.96
N GLY A 217 -2.18 -6.20 9.82
CA GLY A 217 -1.54 -5.00 10.36
C GLY A 217 -1.62 -3.82 9.40
N ALA A 218 -1.17 -2.66 9.87
CA ALA A 218 -0.98 -1.47 9.04
C ALA A 218 0.40 -0.84 9.30
N TYR A 219 0.87 -0.05 8.34
CA TYR A 219 2.10 0.73 8.51
C TYR A 219 1.73 2.12 9.05
N GLY A 220 2.09 2.42 10.30
CA GLY A 220 1.66 3.63 11.00
C GLY A 220 1.95 4.95 10.28
N ASN A 221 2.99 5.02 9.42
CA ASN A 221 3.27 6.22 8.62
C ASN A 221 2.31 6.42 7.44
N GLU A 222 1.65 5.36 6.99
CA GLU A 222 0.81 5.34 5.78
C GLU A 222 -0.57 4.75 6.08
N ALA A 223 -0.96 4.77 7.35
CA ALA A 223 -2.25 4.28 7.81
C ALA A 223 -3.21 5.45 8.13
N ASP A 224 -4.44 5.08 8.47
CA ASP A 224 -5.42 6.03 8.96
C ASP A 224 -4.94 6.71 10.25
N ALA A 225 -4.90 8.03 10.25
CA ALA A 225 -4.54 8.82 11.42
C ALA A 225 -5.56 8.69 12.57
N ASP A 226 -6.78 8.26 12.24
CA ASP A 226 -7.90 8.05 13.17
C ASP A 226 -8.13 6.57 13.50
N GLU A 227 -7.16 5.68 13.16
CA GLU A 227 -7.21 4.24 13.44
C GLU A 227 -7.65 3.95 14.87
N THR A 228 -8.78 3.27 15.05
CA THR A 228 -9.37 3.00 16.36
C THR A 228 -8.59 1.95 17.15
N ASP A 229 -8.14 0.89 16.47
CA ASP A 229 -7.41 -0.24 17.07
C ASP A 229 -5.91 -0.12 16.78
N PHE A 230 -5.34 1.09 16.92
CA PHE A 230 -3.97 1.38 16.50
C PHE A 230 -2.93 0.51 17.20
N GLN A 231 -3.17 0.08 18.46
CA GLN A 231 -2.26 -0.79 19.19
C GLN A 231 -2.06 -2.11 18.45
N GLU A 232 -3.17 -2.72 18.02
CA GLU A 232 -3.15 -3.96 17.26
C GLU A 232 -2.68 -3.72 15.81
N SER A 233 -3.25 -2.71 15.14
CA SER A 233 -2.98 -2.44 13.73
C SER A 233 -1.52 -2.05 13.47
N PHE A 234 -0.88 -1.25 14.33
CA PHE A 234 0.49 -0.75 14.10
C PHE A 234 1.57 -1.59 14.74
N TRP A 235 1.25 -2.27 15.86
CA TRP A 235 2.24 -2.94 16.70
C TRP A 235 1.97 -4.44 16.90
N GLY A 236 0.70 -4.88 16.73
CA GLY A 236 0.28 -6.25 16.97
C GLY A 236 0.64 -6.73 18.38
N GLU A 237 0.97 -8.01 18.51
CA GLU A 237 1.37 -8.64 19.77
C GLU A 237 2.59 -8.00 20.47
N ASN A 238 3.36 -7.14 19.76
CA ASN A 238 4.49 -6.43 20.36
C ASN A 238 4.05 -5.27 21.27
N TYR A 239 2.81 -4.76 21.14
CA TYR A 239 2.38 -3.55 21.85
C TYR A 239 2.60 -3.61 23.36
N PRO A 240 2.21 -4.65 24.12
CA PRO A 240 2.40 -4.68 25.58
C PRO A 240 3.88 -4.56 25.98
N ARG A 241 4.78 -5.22 25.25
CA ARG A 241 6.23 -5.12 25.48
C ARG A 241 6.75 -3.72 25.18
N LEU A 242 6.35 -3.14 24.07
CA LEU A 242 6.74 -1.77 23.68
C LEU A 242 6.24 -0.74 24.70
N ARG A 243 5.01 -0.89 25.20
CA ARG A 243 4.47 -0.05 26.27
C ARG A 243 5.26 -0.18 27.56
N GLY A 244 5.71 -1.37 27.94
CA GLY A 244 6.60 -1.58 29.08
C GLY A 244 7.94 -0.85 28.91
N ILE A 245 8.54 -0.91 27.72
CA ILE A 245 9.77 -0.19 27.39
C ILE A 245 9.54 1.33 27.45
N LYS A 246 8.44 1.82 26.89
CA LYS A 246 8.05 3.23 26.91
C LYS A 246 7.98 3.74 28.35
N ARG A 247 7.24 3.05 29.23
CA ARG A 247 7.10 3.43 30.65
C ARG A 247 8.45 3.49 31.39
N TRP A 248 9.37 2.60 31.04
CA TRP A 248 10.68 2.57 31.68
C TRP A 248 11.63 3.66 31.15
N ARG A 249 11.61 3.93 29.84
CA ARG A 249 12.53 4.88 29.20
C ARG A 249 12.04 6.31 29.25
N ASP A 250 10.74 6.51 29.21
CA ASP A 250 10.08 7.80 29.15
C ASP A 250 8.86 7.85 30.09
N PRO A 251 9.10 7.74 31.42
CA PRO A 251 8.03 7.69 32.42
C PRO A 251 7.21 8.97 32.52
N GLY A 252 7.74 10.08 32.02
CA GLY A 252 7.07 11.38 31.99
C GLY A 252 6.29 11.65 30.71
N ASP A 253 6.33 10.71 29.73
CA ASP A 253 5.73 10.85 28.39
C ASP A 253 6.17 12.13 27.66
N LEU A 254 7.50 12.45 27.74
CA LEU A 254 8.06 13.59 27.01
C LEU A 254 7.95 13.39 25.48
N PHE A 255 8.11 12.14 25.01
CA PHE A 255 7.99 11.76 23.60
C PHE A 255 6.63 11.12 23.36
N ILE A 256 5.61 11.93 23.13
CA ILE A 256 4.24 11.49 22.80
C ILE A 256 3.93 11.84 21.35
N VAL A 257 3.29 10.94 20.66
CA VAL A 257 2.77 11.13 19.30
C VAL A 257 1.43 10.44 19.18
N ARG A 258 0.50 11.04 18.45
CA ARG A 258 -0.82 10.48 18.20
C ARG A 258 -0.70 9.06 17.63
N LYS A 259 -1.48 8.12 18.20
CA LYS A 259 -1.44 6.67 17.85
C LYS A 259 -0.06 6.01 18.05
N GLY A 260 0.88 6.67 18.72
CA GLY A 260 2.13 6.07 19.15
C GLY A 260 1.97 5.21 20.40
N VAL A 261 3.06 4.51 20.79
CA VAL A 261 3.04 3.64 21.97
C VAL A 261 2.81 4.47 23.25
N GLY A 262 1.71 4.19 23.95
CA GLY A 262 1.30 4.86 25.18
C GLY A 262 0.40 6.07 24.98
N SER A 263 0.08 6.44 23.73
CA SER A 263 -0.76 7.61 23.42
C SER A 263 -2.18 7.51 23.93
N GLU A 264 -2.67 6.30 24.18
CA GLU A 264 -4.01 6.08 24.77
C GLU A 264 -4.17 6.65 26.19
N SER A 265 -3.09 7.10 26.81
CA SER A 265 -3.12 7.79 28.11
C SER A 265 -3.30 9.30 27.99
N TRP A 266 -3.46 9.79 26.76
CA TRP A 266 -3.59 11.21 26.44
C TRP A 266 -4.80 11.45 25.53
N ASP A 267 -5.31 12.67 25.55
CA ASP A 267 -6.32 13.08 24.57
C ASP A 267 -5.75 13.05 23.13
N ASP A 268 -6.61 13.13 22.13
CA ASP A 268 -6.21 13.05 20.72
C ASP A 268 -5.22 14.14 20.29
N ASN A 269 -5.13 15.23 21.02
CA ASN A 269 -4.19 16.33 20.78
C ASN A 269 -2.87 16.17 21.56
N GLY A 270 -2.77 15.18 22.46
CA GLY A 270 -1.60 14.95 23.31
C GLY A 270 -1.37 16.06 24.34
N LEU A 271 -2.40 16.82 24.70
CA LEU A 271 -2.31 17.97 25.60
C LEU A 271 -2.67 17.61 27.04
N CYS A 272 -3.66 16.74 27.22
CA CYS A 272 -4.15 16.37 28.54
C CYS A 272 -4.13 14.85 28.73
N ARG A 273 -3.71 14.40 29.91
CA ARG A 273 -3.85 12.98 30.25
C ARG A 273 -5.33 12.63 30.44
N VAL A 274 -5.76 11.54 29.82
CA VAL A 274 -7.06 10.95 30.09
C VAL A 274 -6.98 10.13 31.37
N SER A 275 -8.00 10.28 32.24
CA SER A 275 -8.09 9.64 33.55
C SER A 275 -8.54 8.17 33.44
#